data_136733141f49cabd63f58b03968b8ddc
#
_entry.id   136733141f49cabd63f58b03968b8ddc
#
_cell.length_a   1.000
_cell.length_b   1.000
_cell.length_c   1.000
_cell.angle_alpha   90.00
_cell.angle_beta   90.00
_cell.angle_gamma   90.00
#
_symmetry.space_group_name_H-M   'P 1'
#
loop_
_entity.id
_entity.type
_entity.pdbx_description
1 polymer ?
#
loop_
_entity_poly.entity_id
_entity_poly.type
_entity_poly.pdbx_seq_one_letter_code
_entity_poly.pdbx_strand_id
1 'polypeptide(L)'
;MKIAIIGSGISGLTSAYLLNRKHQITVFEASDWIGGHTHTVEVETAGKRFAIDTGFIVFNNWTYPHFIRLLGQLGVAYKPTQMSFSVSDPVSGTEYNGNSLNSLFAQRSNLISPRFWNMVRDILRFNREVIDDLNNYRIHPSMTLGQYLKAGGYCSRFTEHYIVPMGAAIWSMSLQDMLDFPLQFFVRFFKNHGLLSVNNRPQWCVIEGGSSRYIDPLSASFKQHIRLNCPVQRVERDAEGVNIYSTNGLERFDKVVFACHSDQALALLAQPSAQERQILGALRYADNDVVLHTDTRLLPQRPLAWASWNYRLGGPVEQPAAVTYNMNILQGIQSDTTFCVSLNQSAQIEPSKILGRYSYSHPQYSLDSVGAQSRHEELLGPNHSYFCGAYWANGFHEDGVVSALRVARHFDEAL
;
A
#
# COMPACT_ATOMS: atom_id res chain seq x y z
N MET A 1 -22.75 -22.50 -7.70
CA MET A 1 -22.79 -22.18 -6.26
C MET A 1 -23.16 -20.71 -6.08
N LYS A 2 -23.73 -20.38 -4.92
CA LYS A 2 -23.90 -19.00 -4.46
C LYS A 2 -22.70 -18.59 -3.59
N ILE A 3 -22.00 -17.54 -3.94
CA ILE A 3 -20.77 -17.11 -3.26
C ILE A 3 -20.92 -15.66 -2.77
N ALA A 4 -20.76 -15.43 -1.47
CA ALA A 4 -20.65 -14.10 -0.90
C ALA A 4 -19.19 -13.62 -0.98
N ILE A 5 -18.98 -12.36 -1.36
CA ILE A 5 -17.68 -11.70 -1.35
C ILE A 5 -17.79 -10.45 -0.46
N ILE A 6 -16.98 -10.36 0.58
CA ILE A 6 -17.03 -9.28 1.56
C ILE A 6 -15.86 -8.32 1.30
N GLY A 7 -16.18 -7.14 0.80
CA GLY A 7 -15.24 -6.10 0.37
C GLY A 7 -15.11 -5.98 -1.14
N SER A 8 -15.11 -4.74 -1.65
CA SER A 8 -14.98 -4.40 -3.07
C SER A 8 -13.62 -3.78 -3.42
N GLY A 9 -12.59 -4.01 -2.61
CA GLY A 9 -11.21 -3.68 -2.97
C GLY A 9 -10.69 -4.54 -4.12
N ILE A 10 -9.44 -4.30 -4.57
CA ILE A 10 -8.85 -5.01 -5.72
C ILE A 10 -8.95 -6.54 -5.58
N SER A 11 -8.75 -7.10 -4.37
CA SER A 11 -8.85 -8.54 -4.13
C SER A 11 -10.28 -9.06 -4.32
N GLY A 12 -11.27 -8.34 -3.77
CA GLY A 12 -12.69 -8.70 -3.89
C GLY A 12 -13.20 -8.59 -5.32
N LEU A 13 -12.88 -7.49 -6.00
CA LEU A 13 -13.26 -7.28 -7.40
C LEU A 13 -12.61 -8.30 -8.34
N THR A 14 -11.33 -8.63 -8.13
CA THR A 14 -10.65 -9.68 -8.93
C THR A 14 -11.25 -11.05 -8.67
N SER A 15 -11.55 -11.40 -7.41
CA SER A 15 -12.27 -12.64 -7.08
C SER A 15 -13.65 -12.68 -7.73
N ALA A 16 -14.41 -11.59 -7.64
CA ALA A 16 -15.73 -11.46 -8.26
C ALA A 16 -15.68 -11.62 -9.79
N TYR A 17 -14.72 -10.96 -10.43
CA TYR A 17 -14.52 -11.02 -11.88
C TYR A 17 -14.28 -12.46 -12.38
N LEU A 18 -13.49 -13.21 -11.63
CA LEU A 18 -13.17 -14.58 -12.00
C LEU A 18 -14.32 -15.55 -11.66
N LEU A 19 -14.86 -15.47 -10.45
CA LEU A 19 -15.89 -16.40 -9.97
C LEU A 19 -17.25 -16.20 -10.63
N ASN A 20 -17.59 -14.97 -11.08
CA ASN A 20 -18.83 -14.68 -11.78
C ASN A 20 -18.96 -15.42 -13.12
N ARG A 21 -17.88 -15.99 -13.66
CA ARG A 21 -17.91 -16.77 -14.91
C ARG A 21 -18.72 -18.06 -14.78
N LYS A 22 -18.71 -18.69 -13.58
CA LYS A 22 -19.36 -19.99 -13.33
C LYS A 22 -20.28 -20.01 -12.13
N HIS A 23 -20.28 -18.95 -11.30
CA HIS A 23 -20.97 -18.92 -10.02
C HIS A 23 -21.86 -17.69 -9.90
N GLN A 24 -22.91 -17.79 -9.09
CA GLN A 24 -23.72 -16.64 -8.70
C GLN A 24 -23.04 -15.92 -7.55
N ILE A 25 -22.57 -14.72 -7.77
CA ILE A 25 -21.87 -13.95 -6.73
C ILE A 25 -22.73 -12.81 -6.18
N THR A 26 -22.46 -12.42 -4.95
CA THR A 26 -22.93 -11.16 -4.34
C THR A 26 -21.75 -10.52 -3.64
N VAL A 27 -21.44 -9.27 -3.96
CA VAL A 27 -20.39 -8.49 -3.31
C VAL A 27 -21.03 -7.53 -2.31
N PHE A 28 -20.57 -7.59 -1.05
CA PHE A 28 -20.98 -6.70 0.03
C PHE A 28 -19.90 -5.66 0.27
N GLU A 29 -20.25 -4.39 0.16
CA GLU A 29 -19.36 -3.27 0.40
C GLU A 29 -19.96 -2.35 1.48
N ALA A 30 -19.16 -2.01 2.49
CA ALA A 30 -19.58 -1.15 3.59
C ALA A 30 -19.64 0.33 3.19
N SER A 31 -18.75 0.73 2.27
CA SER A 31 -18.65 2.12 1.78
C SER A 31 -19.71 2.45 0.73
N ASP A 32 -19.81 3.72 0.41
CA ASP A 32 -20.66 4.26 -0.67
C ASP A 32 -19.96 4.25 -2.05
N TRP A 33 -18.70 3.78 -2.11
CA TRP A 33 -17.96 3.61 -3.37
C TRP A 33 -17.39 2.20 -3.52
N ILE A 34 -17.13 1.82 -4.78
CA ILE A 34 -16.47 0.56 -5.16
C ILE A 34 -14.96 0.81 -5.29
N GLY A 35 -14.12 -0.08 -4.75
CA GLY A 35 -12.68 -0.04 -5.01
C GLY A 35 -11.79 -0.09 -3.78
N GLY A 36 -12.33 0.12 -2.57
CA GLY A 36 -11.55 0.16 -1.33
C GLY A 36 -10.49 1.27 -1.39
N HIS A 37 -9.19 0.92 -1.34
CA HIS A 37 -8.09 1.87 -1.47
C HIS A 37 -7.93 2.46 -2.89
N THR A 38 -8.62 1.96 -3.89
CA THR A 38 -8.72 2.61 -5.20
C THR A 38 -9.79 3.68 -5.13
N HIS A 39 -9.35 4.91 -4.90
CA HIS A 39 -10.23 6.04 -4.71
C HIS A 39 -9.68 7.27 -5.43
N THR A 40 -10.33 7.65 -6.54
CA THR A 40 -10.01 8.84 -7.33
C THR A 40 -11.05 9.91 -7.05
N VAL A 41 -10.60 11.09 -6.66
CA VAL A 41 -11.44 12.25 -6.34
C VAL A 41 -11.36 13.25 -7.49
N GLU A 42 -12.51 13.66 -8.00
CA GLU A 42 -12.58 14.75 -8.98
C GLU A 42 -12.54 16.11 -8.27
N VAL A 43 -11.58 16.93 -8.65
CA VAL A 43 -11.39 18.30 -8.13
C VAL A 43 -11.53 19.28 -9.29
N GLU A 44 -12.34 20.31 -9.09
CA GLU A 44 -12.45 21.42 -10.05
C GLU A 44 -11.69 22.64 -9.53
N THR A 45 -10.76 23.17 -10.32
CA THR A 45 -10.03 24.40 -10.02
C THR A 45 -9.75 25.16 -11.31
N ALA A 46 -9.90 26.48 -11.28
CA ALA A 46 -9.72 27.37 -12.46
C ALA A 46 -10.50 26.90 -13.71
N GLY A 47 -11.71 26.35 -13.53
CA GLY A 47 -12.56 25.85 -14.62
C GLY A 47 -12.09 24.56 -15.28
N LYS A 48 -11.11 23.85 -14.68
CA LYS A 48 -10.61 22.55 -15.14
C LYS A 48 -10.87 21.48 -14.09
N ARG A 49 -11.16 20.25 -14.55
CA ARG A 49 -11.33 19.07 -13.68
C ARG A 49 -10.06 18.22 -13.67
N PHE A 50 -9.70 17.75 -12.49
CA PHE A 50 -8.55 16.90 -12.23
C PHE A 50 -8.98 15.68 -11.43
N ALA A 51 -8.52 14.52 -11.84
CA ALA A 51 -8.74 13.25 -11.14
C ALA A 51 -7.52 12.94 -10.25
N ILE A 52 -7.69 13.01 -8.94
CA ILE A 52 -6.61 12.86 -7.97
C ILE A 52 -6.82 11.58 -7.19
N ASP A 53 -5.83 10.69 -7.22
CA ASP A 53 -5.84 9.45 -6.44
C ASP A 53 -5.46 9.71 -4.99
N THR A 54 -6.22 9.19 -4.05
CA THR A 54 -6.00 9.40 -2.61
C THR A 54 -5.52 8.17 -1.87
N GLY A 55 -5.62 6.98 -2.48
CA GLY A 55 -5.17 5.72 -1.90
C GLY A 55 -4.16 5.01 -2.82
N PHE A 56 -4.60 4.08 -3.66
CA PHE A 56 -3.72 3.46 -4.65
C PHE A 56 -3.41 4.42 -5.80
N ILE A 57 -2.12 4.60 -6.14
CA ILE A 57 -1.66 5.58 -7.13
C ILE A 57 -0.76 4.93 -8.19
N VAL A 58 0.28 4.20 -7.79
CA VAL A 58 1.37 3.76 -8.67
C VAL A 58 1.59 2.26 -8.67
N PHE A 59 2.09 1.76 -9.78
CA PHE A 59 2.57 0.39 -9.96
C PHE A 59 3.79 0.39 -10.87
N ASN A 60 4.47 -0.73 -11.06
CA ASN A 60 5.66 -0.79 -11.91
C ASN A 60 5.71 -2.07 -12.74
N ASN A 61 6.54 -2.06 -13.77
CA ASN A 61 6.64 -3.15 -14.75
C ASN A 61 7.42 -4.40 -14.27
N TRP A 62 8.02 -4.39 -13.07
CA TRP A 62 8.74 -5.55 -12.54
C TRP A 62 7.91 -6.40 -11.59
N THR A 63 7.20 -5.73 -10.68
CA THR A 63 6.56 -6.39 -9.53
C THR A 63 5.05 -6.42 -9.61
N TYR A 64 4.43 -5.99 -10.73
CA TYR A 64 2.98 -6.01 -10.94
C TYR A 64 2.52 -6.78 -12.18
N PRO A 65 3.05 -8.02 -12.45
CA PRO A 65 2.74 -8.74 -13.69
C PRO A 65 1.27 -9.12 -13.83
N HIS A 66 0.61 -9.54 -12.74
CA HIS A 66 -0.80 -9.94 -12.79
C HIS A 66 -1.73 -8.75 -12.88
N PHE A 67 -1.43 -7.66 -12.18
CA PHE A 67 -2.20 -6.42 -12.29
C PHE A 67 -2.09 -5.82 -13.69
N ILE A 68 -0.89 -5.78 -14.28
CA ILE A 68 -0.69 -5.34 -15.67
C ILE A 68 -1.46 -6.23 -16.66
N ARG A 69 -1.42 -7.54 -16.46
CA ARG A 69 -2.21 -8.48 -17.27
C ARG A 69 -3.70 -8.21 -17.15
N LEU A 70 -4.20 -7.95 -15.93
CA LEU A 70 -5.59 -7.58 -15.68
C LEU A 70 -5.96 -6.31 -16.41
N LEU A 71 -5.16 -5.22 -16.29
CA LEU A 71 -5.38 -3.97 -17.01
C LEU A 71 -5.43 -4.18 -18.53
N GLY A 72 -4.54 -5.03 -19.07
CA GLY A 72 -4.52 -5.38 -20.49
C GLY A 72 -5.80 -6.09 -20.94
N GLN A 73 -6.32 -7.03 -20.15
CA GLN A 73 -7.62 -7.71 -20.44
C GLN A 73 -8.81 -6.75 -20.40
N LEU A 74 -8.74 -5.74 -19.53
CA LEU A 74 -9.79 -4.73 -19.35
C LEU A 74 -9.68 -3.56 -20.35
N GLY A 75 -8.62 -3.50 -21.15
CA GLY A 75 -8.36 -2.39 -22.07
C GLY A 75 -8.07 -1.06 -21.37
N VAL A 76 -7.53 -1.08 -20.14
CA VAL A 76 -7.27 0.11 -19.34
C VAL A 76 -5.87 0.65 -19.65
N ALA A 77 -5.82 1.92 -20.10
CA ALA A 77 -4.58 2.59 -20.43
C ALA A 77 -3.84 3.09 -19.17
N TYR A 78 -2.50 3.05 -19.23
CA TYR A 78 -1.63 3.60 -18.21
C TYR A 78 -0.41 4.27 -18.84
N LYS A 79 0.24 5.17 -18.11
CA LYS A 79 1.38 5.95 -18.59
C LYS A 79 2.54 5.89 -17.60
N PRO A 80 3.79 6.08 -18.09
CA PRO A 80 4.96 6.23 -17.23
C PRO A 80 4.82 7.42 -16.29
N THR A 81 5.39 7.27 -15.08
CA THR A 81 5.48 8.35 -14.10
C THR A 81 6.84 8.39 -13.42
N GLN A 82 7.10 9.49 -12.74
CA GLN A 82 8.30 9.66 -11.93
C GLN A 82 8.02 9.23 -10.49
N MET A 83 8.82 8.28 -10.00
CA MET A 83 8.87 7.89 -8.59
C MET A 83 10.16 8.43 -7.98
N SER A 84 10.03 9.35 -7.06
CA SER A 84 11.14 10.00 -6.37
C SER A 84 10.83 10.19 -4.89
N PHE A 85 11.87 10.24 -4.07
CA PHE A 85 11.75 10.37 -2.63
C PHE A 85 12.63 11.50 -2.11
N SER A 86 12.05 12.36 -1.28
CA SER A 86 12.75 13.45 -0.59
C SER A 86 12.58 13.34 0.91
N VAL A 87 13.56 13.88 1.61
CA VAL A 87 13.52 14.07 3.05
C VAL A 87 13.76 15.55 3.37
N SER A 88 12.91 16.09 4.22
CA SER A 88 13.08 17.41 4.83
C SER A 88 13.10 17.28 6.34
N ASP A 89 14.11 17.89 6.97
CA ASP A 89 14.26 17.96 8.41
C ASP A 89 14.23 19.43 8.85
N PRO A 90 13.12 19.90 9.40
CA PRO A 90 13.01 21.29 9.88
C PRO A 90 13.99 21.65 11.00
N VAL A 91 14.44 20.65 11.80
CA VAL A 91 15.34 20.88 12.94
C VAL A 91 16.77 21.12 12.46
N SER A 92 17.29 20.24 11.60
CA SER A 92 18.65 20.40 11.05
C SER A 92 18.71 21.29 9.80
N GLY A 93 17.56 21.66 9.24
CA GLY A 93 17.44 22.37 7.97
C GLY A 93 17.89 21.55 6.76
N THR A 94 17.98 20.22 6.88
CA THR A 94 18.43 19.33 5.78
C THR A 94 17.29 19.05 4.82
N GLU A 95 17.55 19.28 3.54
CA GLU A 95 16.63 18.92 2.46
C GLU A 95 17.38 18.30 1.29
N TYR A 96 16.88 17.20 0.76
CA TYR A 96 17.39 16.56 -0.46
C TYR A 96 16.32 15.69 -1.14
N ASN A 97 16.53 15.41 -2.43
CA ASN A 97 15.73 14.48 -3.21
C ASN A 97 16.68 13.53 -3.97
N GLY A 98 16.51 12.23 -3.79
CA GLY A 98 17.38 11.19 -4.36
C GLY A 98 17.22 10.91 -5.85
N ASN A 99 16.46 11.72 -6.60
CA ASN A 99 16.15 11.46 -8.00
C ASN A 99 17.32 11.74 -8.97
N SER A 100 18.13 12.76 -8.69
CA SER A 100 19.29 13.14 -9.52
C SER A 100 20.38 13.75 -8.65
N LEU A 101 21.61 13.85 -9.17
CA LEU A 101 22.69 14.55 -8.46
C LEU A 101 22.32 16.03 -8.18
N ASN A 102 21.65 16.70 -9.11
CA ASN A 102 21.24 18.07 -8.92
C ASN A 102 20.23 18.22 -7.76
N SER A 103 19.23 17.34 -7.69
CA SER A 103 18.23 17.35 -6.60
C SER A 103 18.76 16.77 -5.29
N LEU A 104 19.72 15.84 -5.33
CA LEU A 104 20.42 15.34 -4.14
C LEU A 104 21.15 16.48 -3.42
N PHE A 105 21.71 17.40 -4.17
CA PHE A 105 22.34 18.63 -3.68
C PHE A 105 21.46 19.86 -3.87
N ALA A 106 20.13 19.72 -3.76
CA ALA A 106 19.21 20.87 -3.76
C ALA A 106 19.62 21.90 -2.71
N GLN A 107 20.06 21.45 -1.56
CA GLN A 107 20.78 22.26 -0.56
C GLN A 107 22.28 22.22 -0.87
N ARG A 108 22.79 23.28 -1.52
CA ARG A 108 24.18 23.32 -2.02
C ARG A 108 25.25 23.15 -0.93
N SER A 109 24.96 23.54 0.32
CA SER A 109 25.87 23.30 1.46
C SER A 109 26.16 21.81 1.71
N ASN A 110 25.31 20.91 1.25
CA ASN A 110 25.53 19.46 1.35
C ASN A 110 26.72 18.98 0.52
N LEU A 111 27.15 19.74 -0.53
CA LEU A 111 28.34 19.42 -1.34
C LEU A 111 29.64 19.43 -0.51
N ILE A 112 29.70 20.28 0.52
CA ILE A 112 30.88 20.41 1.40
C ILE A 112 30.65 19.81 2.79
N SER A 113 29.54 19.10 3.01
CA SER A 113 29.20 18.51 4.31
C SER A 113 29.75 17.09 4.44
N PRO A 114 30.76 16.82 5.30
CA PRO A 114 31.28 15.48 5.53
C PRO A 114 30.19 14.51 6.05
N ARG A 115 29.26 15.02 6.88
CA ARG A 115 28.15 14.23 7.42
C ARG A 115 27.21 13.76 6.31
N PHE A 116 26.94 14.60 5.31
CA PHE A 116 26.11 14.24 4.16
C PHE A 116 26.81 13.20 3.28
N TRP A 117 28.09 13.34 3.02
CA TRP A 117 28.87 12.36 2.25
C TRP A 117 29.00 11.02 2.98
N ASN A 118 29.09 11.00 4.31
CA ASN A 118 29.03 9.76 5.08
C ASN A 118 27.68 9.02 4.88
N MET A 119 26.56 9.77 4.86
CA MET A 119 25.25 9.18 4.53
C MET A 119 25.24 8.58 3.11
N VAL A 120 25.74 9.32 2.11
CA VAL A 120 25.80 8.82 0.71
C VAL A 120 26.68 7.58 0.61
N ARG A 121 27.82 7.57 1.28
CA ARG A 121 28.70 6.38 1.34
C ARG A 121 27.97 5.19 1.97
N ASP A 122 27.25 5.40 3.04
CA ASP A 122 26.53 4.33 3.74
C ASP A 122 25.32 3.82 2.94
N ILE A 123 24.68 4.65 2.13
CA ILE A 123 23.67 4.21 1.15
C ILE A 123 24.30 3.17 0.19
N LEU A 124 25.42 3.51 -0.43
CA LEU A 124 26.08 2.63 -1.39
C LEU A 124 26.63 1.35 -0.73
N ARG A 125 27.14 1.48 0.50
CA ARG A 125 27.61 0.36 1.31
C ARG A 125 26.47 -0.59 1.67
N PHE A 126 25.39 -0.08 2.21
CA PHE A 126 24.22 -0.88 2.57
C PHE A 126 23.64 -1.62 1.38
N ASN A 127 23.45 -0.92 0.25
CA ASN A 127 22.90 -1.54 -0.96
C ASN A 127 23.72 -2.75 -1.41
N ARG A 128 25.06 -2.68 -1.32
CA ARG A 128 25.95 -3.77 -1.69
C ARG A 128 25.93 -4.89 -0.65
N GLU A 129 26.15 -4.54 0.63
CA GLU A 129 26.31 -5.50 1.71
C GLU A 129 25.03 -6.31 1.97
N VAL A 130 23.88 -5.63 2.02
CA VAL A 130 22.61 -6.30 2.33
C VAL A 130 22.14 -7.24 1.21
N ILE A 131 22.45 -6.93 -0.06
CA ILE A 131 22.19 -7.84 -1.19
C ILE A 131 23.10 -9.07 -1.11
N ASP A 132 24.38 -8.88 -0.81
CA ASP A 132 25.34 -9.96 -0.66
C ASP A 132 24.96 -10.88 0.52
N ASP A 133 24.58 -10.30 1.66
CA ASP A 133 24.09 -11.04 2.82
C ASP A 133 22.82 -11.82 2.54
N LEU A 134 21.86 -11.22 1.81
CA LEU A 134 20.65 -11.93 1.40
C LEU A 134 20.95 -13.12 0.47
N ASN A 135 21.80 -12.90 -0.56
CA ASN A 135 22.12 -13.92 -1.56
C ASN A 135 22.91 -15.09 -0.96
N ASN A 136 23.72 -14.84 0.07
CA ASN A 136 24.53 -15.85 0.75
C ASN A 136 23.87 -16.39 2.04
N TYR A 137 22.57 -16.12 2.26
CA TYR A 137 21.79 -16.61 3.41
C TYR A 137 22.41 -16.22 4.77
N ARG A 138 23.10 -15.06 4.85
CA ARG A 138 23.71 -14.58 6.10
C ARG A 138 22.75 -13.79 6.99
N ILE A 139 21.58 -13.45 6.51
CA ILE A 139 20.56 -12.75 7.29
C ILE A 139 19.77 -13.79 8.10
N HIS A 140 19.87 -13.74 9.42
CA HIS A 140 19.07 -14.59 10.30
C HIS A 140 17.56 -14.26 10.14
N PRO A 141 16.65 -15.25 10.10
CA PRO A 141 15.22 -15.02 9.91
C PRO A 141 14.56 -14.06 10.91
N SER A 142 15.05 -14.03 12.15
CA SER A 142 14.56 -13.14 13.21
C SER A 142 15.29 -11.79 13.30
N MET A 143 16.23 -11.50 12.40
CA MET A 143 16.98 -10.23 12.41
C MET A 143 16.09 -9.08 12.00
N THR A 144 16.12 -7.99 12.79
CA THR A 144 15.43 -6.73 12.46
C THR A 144 16.34 -5.75 11.73
N LEU A 145 15.72 -4.77 11.06
CA LEU A 145 16.45 -3.69 10.38
C LEU A 145 17.37 -2.94 11.36
N GLY A 146 16.85 -2.57 12.54
CA GLY A 146 17.65 -1.85 13.56
C GLY A 146 18.84 -2.65 14.06
N GLN A 147 18.69 -3.96 14.28
CA GLN A 147 19.79 -4.83 14.68
C GLN A 147 20.90 -4.87 13.61
N TYR A 148 20.51 -5.00 12.33
CA TYR A 148 21.47 -5.00 11.22
C TYR A 148 22.21 -3.68 11.08
N LEU A 149 21.48 -2.56 11.14
CA LEU A 149 22.07 -1.22 11.05
C LEU A 149 23.07 -0.98 12.18
N LYS A 150 22.74 -1.37 13.40
CA LYS A 150 23.60 -1.26 14.57
C LYS A 150 24.84 -2.14 14.45
N ALA A 151 24.69 -3.38 14.08
CA ALA A 151 25.79 -4.35 13.91
C ALA A 151 26.76 -3.91 12.80
N GLY A 152 26.24 -3.34 11.70
CA GLY A 152 27.04 -2.84 10.59
C GLY A 152 27.70 -1.47 10.84
N GLY A 153 27.41 -0.81 11.99
CA GLY A 153 27.98 0.50 12.34
C GLY A 153 27.65 1.60 11.31
N TYR A 154 26.43 1.59 10.78
CA TYR A 154 25.95 2.64 9.87
C TYR A 154 25.77 3.95 10.60
N CYS A 155 26.10 5.09 9.95
CA CYS A 155 25.99 6.39 10.59
C CYS A 155 24.51 6.77 10.87
N SER A 156 24.31 7.54 11.96
CA SER A 156 22.96 7.97 12.38
C SER A 156 22.20 8.69 11.25
N ARG A 157 22.90 9.52 10.46
CA ARG A 157 22.26 10.23 9.34
C ARG A 157 21.74 9.29 8.24
N PHE A 158 22.42 8.18 7.93
CA PHE A 158 21.90 7.17 7.03
C PHE A 158 20.65 6.50 7.59
N THR A 159 20.69 6.14 8.87
CA THR A 159 19.57 5.51 9.56
C THR A 159 18.37 6.44 9.65
N GLU A 160 18.57 7.65 10.19
CA GLU A 160 17.50 8.57 10.58
C GLU A 160 16.98 9.45 9.43
N HIS A 161 17.80 9.71 8.41
CA HIS A 161 17.42 10.60 7.30
C HIS A 161 17.28 9.89 5.95
N TYR A 162 17.47 8.56 5.87
CA TYR A 162 17.33 7.85 4.61
C TYR A 162 16.57 6.53 4.77
N ILE A 163 17.18 5.49 5.37
CA ILE A 163 16.66 4.13 5.23
C ILE A 163 15.39 3.90 6.06
N VAL A 164 15.35 4.38 7.31
CA VAL A 164 14.18 4.24 8.19
C VAL A 164 13.02 5.12 7.72
N PRO A 165 13.20 6.42 7.36
CA PRO A 165 12.14 7.22 6.75
C PRO A 165 11.60 6.65 5.45
N MET A 166 12.44 6.07 4.60
CA MET A 166 12.00 5.45 3.35
C MET A 166 11.12 4.22 3.60
N GLY A 167 11.52 3.34 4.51
CA GLY A 167 10.72 2.21 4.93
C GLY A 167 9.40 2.64 5.59
N ALA A 168 9.47 3.60 6.52
CA ALA A 168 8.31 4.16 7.19
C ALA A 168 7.30 4.77 6.19
N ALA A 169 7.78 5.46 5.14
CA ALA A 169 6.93 6.01 4.09
C ALA A 169 6.22 4.92 3.27
N ILE A 170 6.91 3.80 2.97
CA ILE A 170 6.38 2.71 2.15
C ILE A 170 5.22 1.99 2.86
N TRP A 171 5.36 1.70 4.16
CA TRP A 171 4.38 0.93 4.93
C TRP A 171 3.56 1.76 5.93
N SER A 172 3.71 3.08 5.92
CA SER A 172 3.01 4.02 6.84
C SER A 172 3.20 3.67 8.31
N MET A 173 4.41 3.22 8.65
CA MET A 173 4.79 2.81 10.00
C MET A 173 5.48 3.95 10.75
N SER A 174 5.56 3.83 12.09
CA SER A 174 6.39 4.73 12.88
C SER A 174 7.89 4.48 12.62
N LEU A 175 8.74 5.48 12.91
CA LEU A 175 10.19 5.28 12.81
C LEU A 175 10.69 4.22 13.80
N GLN A 176 10.06 4.13 14.97
CA GLN A 176 10.39 3.11 15.97
C GLN A 176 10.05 1.70 15.49
N ASP A 177 8.82 1.47 15.01
CA ASP A 177 8.40 0.16 14.51
C ASP A 177 9.21 -0.28 13.30
N MET A 178 9.70 0.69 12.49
CA MET A 178 10.55 0.39 11.34
C MET A 178 11.92 -0.19 11.75
N LEU A 179 12.45 0.13 12.93
CA LEU A 179 13.67 -0.49 13.44
C LEU A 179 13.45 -1.97 13.84
N ASP A 180 12.25 -2.34 14.25
CA ASP A 180 11.86 -3.72 14.58
C ASP A 180 11.35 -4.51 13.37
N PHE A 181 11.35 -3.89 12.20
CA PHE A 181 10.86 -4.49 10.96
C PHE A 181 11.71 -5.69 10.52
N PRO A 182 11.11 -6.80 10.05
CA PRO A 182 11.83 -8.00 9.62
C PRO A 182 12.80 -7.71 8.46
N LEU A 183 14.10 -7.85 8.69
CA LEU A 183 15.12 -7.46 7.70
C LEU A 183 15.01 -8.21 6.39
N GLN A 184 14.78 -9.54 6.41
CA GLN A 184 14.66 -10.32 5.18
C GLN A 184 13.50 -9.84 4.30
N PHE A 185 12.37 -9.52 4.92
CA PHE A 185 11.19 -8.99 4.21
C PHE A 185 11.50 -7.61 3.59
N PHE A 186 12.09 -6.72 4.38
CA PHE A 186 12.54 -5.39 3.94
C PHE A 186 13.46 -5.48 2.74
N VAL A 187 14.52 -6.28 2.82
CA VAL A 187 15.54 -6.38 1.77
C VAL A 187 14.99 -7.01 0.49
N ARG A 188 14.15 -8.04 0.60
CA ARG A 188 13.49 -8.65 -0.57
C ARG A 188 12.60 -7.64 -1.29
N PHE A 189 11.82 -6.88 -0.53
CA PHE A 189 10.99 -5.82 -1.11
C PHE A 189 11.83 -4.76 -1.82
N PHE A 190 12.84 -4.21 -1.14
CA PHE A 190 13.72 -3.18 -1.70
C PHE A 190 14.46 -3.67 -2.94
N LYS A 191 14.95 -4.91 -2.94
CA LYS A 191 15.60 -5.55 -4.08
C LYS A 191 14.65 -5.68 -5.27
N ASN A 192 13.45 -6.23 -5.04
CA ASN A 192 12.47 -6.48 -6.08
C ASN A 192 11.94 -5.18 -6.72
N HIS A 193 11.88 -4.10 -5.96
CA HIS A 193 11.44 -2.79 -6.42
C HIS A 193 12.59 -1.88 -6.93
N GLY A 194 13.82 -2.42 -7.05
CA GLY A 194 14.98 -1.67 -7.54
C GLY A 194 15.46 -0.55 -6.61
N LEU A 195 15.04 -0.56 -5.32
CA LEU A 195 15.39 0.49 -4.36
C LEU A 195 16.83 0.36 -3.82
N LEU A 196 17.45 -0.81 -3.98
CA LEU A 196 18.87 -1.06 -3.68
C LEU A 196 19.78 -0.87 -4.90
N SER A 197 19.29 -0.26 -5.97
CA SER A 197 20.04 0.02 -7.18
C SER A 197 20.00 1.51 -7.53
N VAL A 198 21.12 2.01 -8.06
CA VAL A 198 21.20 3.41 -8.55
C VAL A 198 20.72 3.50 -10.01
N ASN A 199 21.09 2.54 -10.87
CA ASN A 199 20.91 2.65 -12.31
C ASN A 199 19.85 1.71 -12.90
N ASN A 200 19.64 0.53 -12.32
CA ASN A 200 18.67 -0.44 -12.81
C ASN A 200 17.43 -0.38 -11.92
N ARG A 201 16.41 0.33 -12.36
CA ARG A 201 15.15 0.56 -11.64
C ARG A 201 13.95 0.26 -12.52
N PRO A 202 12.83 -0.22 -11.97
CA PRO A 202 11.60 -0.42 -12.73
C PRO A 202 11.06 0.90 -13.25
N GLN A 203 10.34 0.86 -14.36
CA GLN A 203 9.50 1.96 -14.79
C GLN A 203 8.21 1.96 -13.96
N TRP A 204 8.01 3.03 -13.23
CA TRP A 204 6.76 3.28 -12.52
C TRP A 204 5.71 3.86 -13.45
N CYS A 205 4.46 3.49 -13.21
CA CYS A 205 3.32 3.86 -14.03
C CYS A 205 2.14 4.29 -13.15
N VAL A 206 1.24 5.07 -13.75
CA VAL A 206 -0.08 5.44 -13.21
C VAL A 206 -1.15 5.14 -14.24
N ILE A 207 -2.37 4.85 -13.78
CA ILE A 207 -3.52 4.67 -14.67
C ILE A 207 -3.93 6.05 -15.24
N GLU A 208 -4.16 6.12 -16.54
CA GLU A 208 -4.60 7.36 -17.19
C GLU A 208 -6.01 7.75 -16.72
N GLY A 209 -6.16 8.99 -16.25
CA GLY A 209 -7.43 9.50 -15.73
C GLY A 209 -7.77 9.05 -14.30
N GLY A 210 -6.80 8.48 -13.57
CA GLY A 210 -6.93 8.07 -12.18
C GLY A 210 -7.17 6.57 -12.00
N SER A 211 -6.82 6.07 -10.82
CA SER A 211 -6.82 4.64 -10.51
C SER A 211 -8.21 4.00 -10.62
N SER A 212 -9.28 4.74 -10.33
CA SER A 212 -10.67 4.24 -10.42
C SER A 212 -11.10 3.83 -11.84
N ARG A 213 -10.34 4.20 -12.87
CA ARG A 213 -10.69 3.86 -14.27
C ARG A 213 -10.74 2.38 -14.58
N TYR A 214 -10.08 1.52 -13.80
CA TYR A 214 -10.19 0.07 -14.01
C TYR A 214 -11.43 -0.55 -13.35
N ILE A 215 -12.10 0.15 -12.43
CA ILE A 215 -13.21 -0.39 -11.64
C ILE A 215 -14.42 -0.74 -12.51
N ASP A 216 -14.85 0.19 -13.36
CA ASP A 216 -16.01 -0.02 -14.23
C ASP A 216 -15.82 -1.21 -15.19
N PRO A 217 -14.73 -1.30 -15.98
CA PRO A 217 -14.54 -2.46 -16.86
C PRO A 217 -14.35 -3.76 -16.08
N LEU A 218 -13.70 -3.74 -14.89
CA LEU A 218 -13.53 -4.93 -14.06
C LEU A 218 -14.86 -5.44 -13.50
N SER A 219 -15.76 -4.56 -13.11
CA SER A 219 -17.04 -4.91 -12.50
C SER A 219 -18.20 -5.04 -13.49
N ALA A 220 -18.03 -4.70 -14.75
CA ALA A 220 -19.10 -4.58 -15.76
C ALA A 220 -20.05 -5.78 -15.82
N SER A 221 -19.52 -7.01 -15.72
CA SER A 221 -20.33 -8.23 -15.81
C SER A 221 -21.11 -8.58 -14.54
N PHE A 222 -20.81 -7.94 -13.39
CA PHE A 222 -21.44 -8.23 -12.10
C PHE A 222 -21.79 -6.99 -11.29
N LYS A 223 -21.73 -5.80 -11.88
CA LYS A 223 -21.96 -4.52 -11.19
C LYS A 223 -23.31 -4.48 -10.44
N GLN A 224 -24.34 -5.09 -11.02
CA GLN A 224 -25.68 -5.23 -10.40
C GLN A 224 -25.71 -6.14 -9.16
N HIS A 225 -24.66 -6.92 -8.93
CA HIS A 225 -24.52 -7.80 -7.77
C HIS A 225 -23.63 -7.20 -6.65
N ILE A 226 -23.16 -5.95 -6.84
CA ILE A 226 -22.43 -5.20 -5.81
C ILE A 226 -23.42 -4.39 -4.99
N ARG A 227 -23.40 -4.54 -3.69
CA ARG A 227 -24.25 -3.83 -2.74
C ARG A 227 -23.41 -2.87 -1.93
N LEU A 228 -23.53 -1.59 -2.21
CA LEU A 228 -22.92 -0.49 -1.47
C LEU A 228 -23.72 -0.17 -0.20
N ASN A 229 -23.09 0.51 0.76
CA ASN A 229 -23.67 0.85 2.05
C ASN A 229 -24.30 -0.38 2.75
N CYS A 230 -23.71 -1.56 2.51
CA CYS A 230 -24.22 -2.83 2.98
C CYS A 230 -23.15 -3.57 3.81
N PRO A 231 -22.74 -3.03 4.98
CA PRO A 231 -21.76 -3.68 5.82
C PRO A 231 -22.27 -5.04 6.30
N VAL A 232 -21.43 -6.06 6.15
CA VAL A 232 -21.64 -7.34 6.82
C VAL A 232 -21.31 -7.14 8.31
N GLN A 233 -22.15 -7.65 9.17
CA GLN A 233 -22.04 -7.52 10.62
C GLN A 233 -21.59 -8.82 11.28
N ARG A 234 -21.94 -9.95 10.68
CA ARG A 234 -21.63 -11.27 11.22
C ARG A 234 -21.69 -12.35 10.14
N VAL A 235 -20.83 -13.34 10.28
CA VAL A 235 -20.77 -14.54 9.43
C VAL A 235 -20.85 -15.78 10.30
N GLU A 236 -21.86 -16.59 10.12
CA GLU A 236 -22.02 -17.90 10.73
C GLU A 236 -21.82 -18.99 9.70
N ARG A 237 -21.19 -20.09 10.10
CA ARG A 237 -20.88 -21.22 9.21
C ARG A 237 -21.33 -22.52 9.86
N ASP A 238 -21.90 -23.39 9.04
CA ASP A 238 -22.30 -24.72 9.45
C ASP A 238 -21.84 -25.78 8.41
N ALA A 239 -22.29 -27.02 8.53
CA ALA A 239 -21.89 -28.10 7.64
C ALA A 239 -22.35 -27.89 6.18
N GLU A 240 -23.39 -27.09 5.95
CA GLU A 240 -24.05 -26.95 4.66
C GLU A 240 -23.68 -25.64 3.94
N GLY A 241 -23.07 -24.65 4.64
CA GLY A 241 -22.71 -23.37 4.02
C GLY A 241 -22.55 -22.23 5.01
N VAL A 242 -22.92 -21.02 4.59
CA VAL A 242 -22.61 -19.77 5.28
C VAL A 242 -23.85 -18.88 5.37
N ASN A 243 -24.12 -18.35 6.55
CA ASN A 243 -25.12 -17.32 6.82
C ASN A 243 -24.42 -15.95 6.92
N ILE A 244 -24.82 -15.00 6.08
CA ILE A 244 -24.32 -13.61 6.08
C ILE A 244 -25.38 -12.72 6.68
N TYR A 245 -25.05 -12.07 7.77
CA TYR A 245 -25.86 -11.03 8.40
C TYR A 245 -25.34 -9.66 7.97
N SER A 246 -26.12 -8.95 7.19
CA SER A 246 -25.82 -7.60 6.73
C SER A 246 -26.91 -6.63 7.15
N THR A 247 -26.76 -5.34 6.84
CA THR A 247 -27.83 -4.34 7.03
C THR A 247 -29.09 -4.65 6.23
N ASN A 248 -28.99 -5.48 5.17
CA ASN A 248 -30.14 -5.92 4.37
C ASN A 248 -30.79 -7.21 4.89
N GLY A 249 -30.34 -7.71 6.04
CA GLY A 249 -30.88 -8.92 6.68
C GLY A 249 -29.98 -10.14 6.54
N LEU A 250 -30.57 -11.33 6.76
CA LEU A 250 -29.89 -12.63 6.70
C LEU A 250 -30.03 -13.25 5.31
N GLU A 251 -28.91 -13.69 4.75
CA GLU A 251 -28.87 -14.45 3.49
C GLU A 251 -27.95 -15.67 3.60
N ARG A 252 -28.34 -16.75 2.89
CA ARG A 252 -27.59 -18.02 2.83
C ARG A 252 -26.79 -18.13 1.56
N PHE A 253 -25.52 -18.57 1.71
CA PHE A 253 -24.56 -18.81 0.63
C PHE A 253 -23.89 -20.18 0.79
N ASP A 254 -23.36 -20.73 -0.32
CA ASP A 254 -22.58 -21.96 -0.29
C ASP A 254 -21.15 -21.71 0.23
N LYS A 255 -20.58 -20.54 -0.10
CA LYS A 255 -19.21 -20.15 0.24
C LYS A 255 -19.13 -18.64 0.53
N VAL A 256 -18.10 -18.26 1.28
CA VAL A 256 -17.75 -16.85 1.51
C VAL A 256 -16.28 -16.58 1.20
N VAL A 257 -16.01 -15.47 0.53
CA VAL A 257 -14.68 -14.91 0.31
C VAL A 257 -14.57 -13.61 1.13
N PHE A 258 -13.71 -13.62 2.13
CA PHE A 258 -13.36 -12.42 2.89
C PHE A 258 -12.27 -11.67 2.12
N ALA A 259 -12.62 -10.54 1.54
CA ALA A 259 -11.74 -9.64 0.78
C ALA A 259 -11.59 -8.28 1.47
N CYS A 260 -11.94 -8.21 2.76
CA CYS A 260 -11.69 -7.11 3.69
C CYS A 260 -10.37 -7.32 4.44
N HIS A 261 -10.01 -6.42 5.37
CA HIS A 261 -8.82 -6.56 6.19
C HIS A 261 -8.89 -7.82 7.08
N SER A 262 -7.74 -8.37 7.46
CA SER A 262 -7.66 -9.60 8.25
C SER A 262 -8.32 -9.49 9.63
N ASP A 263 -8.15 -8.34 10.31
CA ASP A 263 -8.77 -8.02 11.59
C ASP A 263 -10.29 -7.88 11.46
N GLN A 264 -10.77 -7.23 10.39
CA GLN A 264 -12.20 -7.15 10.06
C GLN A 264 -12.77 -8.54 9.76
N ALA A 265 -12.09 -9.33 8.93
CA ALA A 265 -12.51 -10.70 8.64
C ALA A 265 -12.64 -11.55 9.92
N LEU A 266 -11.65 -11.45 10.80
CA LEU A 266 -11.68 -12.16 12.09
C LEU A 266 -12.83 -11.69 12.98
N ALA A 267 -13.10 -10.39 13.05
CA ALA A 267 -14.19 -9.80 13.83
C ALA A 267 -15.57 -10.20 13.32
N LEU A 268 -15.74 -10.41 12.01
CA LEU A 268 -17.00 -10.83 11.41
C LEU A 268 -17.35 -12.29 11.72
N LEU A 269 -16.36 -13.16 11.97
CA LEU A 269 -16.58 -14.56 12.23
C LEU A 269 -17.23 -14.80 13.59
N ALA A 270 -18.44 -15.36 13.61
CA ALA A 270 -19.14 -15.69 14.86
C ALA A 270 -18.38 -16.72 15.71
N GLN A 271 -17.76 -17.70 15.04
CA GLN A 271 -17.01 -18.79 15.67
C GLN A 271 -15.72 -19.02 14.86
N PRO A 272 -14.70 -18.16 14.99
CA PRO A 272 -13.41 -18.40 14.34
C PRO A 272 -12.71 -19.62 14.92
N SER A 273 -12.10 -20.44 14.08
CA SER A 273 -11.24 -21.56 14.47
C SER A 273 -9.96 -21.08 15.19
N ALA A 274 -9.24 -21.97 15.82
CA ALA A 274 -7.95 -21.64 16.44
C ALA A 274 -6.92 -21.16 15.40
N GLN A 275 -6.92 -21.77 14.20
CA GLN A 275 -6.05 -21.37 13.09
C GLN A 275 -6.40 -19.97 12.57
N GLU A 276 -7.69 -19.68 12.35
CA GLU A 276 -8.14 -18.35 11.92
C GLU A 276 -7.74 -17.27 12.92
N ARG A 277 -7.94 -17.51 14.23
CA ARG A 277 -7.50 -16.57 15.27
C ARG A 277 -5.99 -16.33 15.24
N GLN A 278 -5.21 -17.40 15.13
CA GLN A 278 -3.76 -17.31 15.13
C GLN A 278 -3.24 -16.58 13.88
N ILE A 279 -3.70 -16.98 12.70
CA ILE A 279 -3.17 -16.47 11.42
C ILE A 279 -3.68 -15.05 11.14
N LEU A 280 -5.00 -14.81 11.17
CA LEU A 280 -5.59 -13.50 10.90
C LEU A 280 -5.23 -12.48 11.99
N GLY A 281 -5.18 -12.91 13.25
CA GLY A 281 -4.84 -12.04 14.38
C GLY A 281 -3.39 -11.58 14.41
N ALA A 282 -2.47 -12.27 13.70
CA ALA A 282 -1.09 -11.83 13.55
C ALA A 282 -0.91 -10.70 12.52
N LEU A 283 -1.90 -10.50 11.65
CA LEU A 283 -1.90 -9.51 10.58
C LEU A 283 -2.64 -8.25 11.05
N ARG A 284 -1.93 -7.35 11.71
CA ARG A 284 -2.50 -6.13 12.32
C ARG A 284 -2.60 -4.99 11.33
N TYR A 285 -3.44 -4.01 11.64
CA TYR A 285 -3.62 -2.78 10.86
C TYR A 285 -3.44 -1.54 11.73
N ALA A 286 -3.03 -0.45 11.09
CA ALA A 286 -3.01 0.88 11.68
C ALA A 286 -3.72 1.87 10.74
N ASP A 287 -4.53 2.74 11.32
CA ASP A 287 -5.24 3.77 10.58
C ASP A 287 -4.33 4.94 10.25
N ASN A 288 -4.51 5.50 9.07
CA ASN A 288 -3.84 6.70 8.62
C ASN A 288 -4.87 7.78 8.29
N ASP A 289 -4.67 8.97 8.84
CA ASP A 289 -5.39 10.17 8.44
C ASP A 289 -4.83 10.69 7.13
N VAL A 290 -5.67 10.78 6.11
CA VAL A 290 -5.29 11.15 4.74
C VAL A 290 -6.04 12.39 4.30
N VAL A 291 -5.32 13.41 3.85
CA VAL A 291 -5.89 14.68 3.42
C VAL A 291 -5.45 15.02 2.01
N LEU A 292 -6.42 15.22 1.13
CA LEU A 292 -6.21 15.85 -0.18
C LEU A 292 -6.28 17.38 -0.02
N HIS A 293 -5.25 18.10 -0.45
CA HIS A 293 -5.13 19.54 -0.24
C HIS A 293 -4.24 20.24 -1.28
N THR A 294 -4.18 21.57 -1.21
CA THR A 294 -3.30 22.42 -2.05
C THR A 294 -2.26 23.19 -1.23
N ASP A 295 -2.02 22.80 0.02
CA ASP A 295 -1.07 23.47 0.88
C ASP A 295 0.36 22.96 0.65
N THR A 296 1.18 23.74 -0.01
CA THR A 296 2.57 23.36 -0.35
C THR A 296 3.56 23.57 0.81
N ARG A 297 3.14 24.10 1.97
CA ARG A 297 4.03 24.30 3.14
C ARG A 297 4.54 22.98 3.75
N LEU A 298 3.89 21.85 3.42
CA LEU A 298 4.31 20.51 3.85
C LEU A 298 5.38 19.91 2.92
N LEU A 299 5.58 20.47 1.73
CA LEU A 299 6.69 20.12 0.84
C LEU A 299 8.00 20.78 1.32
N PRO A 300 9.17 20.29 0.88
CA PRO A 300 10.45 20.95 1.15
C PRO A 300 10.43 22.42 0.78
N GLN A 301 11.18 23.27 1.51
CA GLN A 301 11.26 24.70 1.22
C GLN A 301 11.88 24.98 -0.16
N ARG A 302 12.80 24.11 -0.58
CA ARG A 302 13.47 24.22 -1.88
C ARG A 302 12.69 23.45 -2.94
N PRO A 303 12.12 24.12 -3.98
CA PRO A 303 11.40 23.43 -5.05
C PRO A 303 12.21 22.32 -5.74
N LEU A 304 13.54 22.48 -5.83
CA LEU A 304 14.44 21.46 -6.38
C LEU A 304 14.49 20.17 -5.56
N ALA A 305 14.13 20.23 -4.27
CA ALA A 305 13.99 19.08 -3.40
C ALA A 305 12.60 18.41 -3.47
N TRP A 306 11.63 19.00 -4.14
CA TRP A 306 10.30 18.39 -4.30
C TRP A 306 10.41 17.06 -5.03
N ALA A 307 9.76 16.06 -4.47
CA ALA A 307 9.70 14.71 -5.00
C ALA A 307 8.24 14.24 -5.10
N SER A 308 8.03 13.10 -5.71
CA SER A 308 6.71 12.44 -5.70
C SER A 308 6.29 12.13 -4.25
N TRP A 309 7.23 11.66 -3.43
CA TRP A 309 7.06 11.35 -2.01
C TRP A 309 7.97 12.25 -1.18
N ASN A 310 7.40 13.06 -0.30
CA ASN A 310 8.14 14.00 0.52
C ASN A 310 7.96 13.64 2.00
N TYR A 311 8.99 13.08 2.61
CA TYR A 311 9.01 12.71 4.02
C TYR A 311 9.46 13.90 4.87
N ARG A 312 8.69 14.24 5.90
CA ARG A 312 9.02 15.29 6.84
C ARG A 312 9.43 14.71 8.20
N LEU A 313 10.67 14.96 8.60
CA LEU A 313 11.17 14.63 9.93
C LEU A 313 10.72 15.68 10.97
N GLY A 314 10.95 15.39 12.25
CA GLY A 314 10.69 16.31 13.36
C GLY A 314 9.40 16.06 14.13
N GLY A 315 8.65 15.02 13.79
CA GLY A 315 7.57 14.46 14.63
C GLY A 315 8.11 13.48 15.69
N PRO A 316 7.28 13.10 16.69
CA PRO A 316 7.59 12.01 17.61
C PRO A 316 7.87 10.71 16.87
N VAL A 317 8.86 9.94 17.34
CA VAL A 317 9.31 8.71 16.66
C VAL A 317 8.29 7.56 16.71
N GLU A 318 7.33 7.63 17.63
CA GLU A 318 6.24 6.69 17.81
C GLU A 318 5.03 6.99 16.89
N GLN A 319 4.98 8.19 16.29
CA GLN A 319 3.89 8.54 15.38
C GLN A 319 4.07 7.89 14.02
N PRO A 320 2.95 7.53 13.33
CA PRO A 320 3.00 7.06 11.96
C PRO A 320 3.70 8.04 11.02
N ALA A 321 4.23 7.52 9.93
CA ALA A 321 4.99 8.30 8.94
C ALA A 321 4.25 9.55 8.46
N ALA A 322 4.94 10.69 8.48
CA ALA A 322 4.48 11.97 7.96
C ALA A 322 4.97 12.15 6.51
N VAL A 323 4.11 11.82 5.55
CA VAL A 323 4.44 11.85 4.12
C VAL A 323 3.47 12.76 3.39
N THR A 324 4.00 13.59 2.49
CA THR A 324 3.20 14.38 1.53
C THR A 324 3.54 13.95 0.11
N TYR A 325 2.57 13.39 -0.60
CA TYR A 325 2.67 13.10 -2.02
C TYR A 325 2.41 14.35 -2.84
N ASN A 326 3.32 14.69 -3.76
CA ASN A 326 3.08 15.71 -4.78
C ASN A 326 2.43 15.03 -6.00
N MET A 327 1.13 15.20 -6.13
CA MET A 327 0.34 14.51 -7.14
C MET A 327 0.62 15.01 -8.55
N ASN A 328 1.06 16.27 -8.70
CA ASN A 328 1.45 16.81 -10.01
C ASN A 328 2.66 16.04 -10.57
N ILE A 329 3.63 15.69 -9.71
CA ILE A 329 4.77 14.85 -10.12
C ILE A 329 4.31 13.39 -10.26
N LEU A 330 3.63 12.86 -9.25
CA LEU A 330 3.31 11.44 -9.14
C LEU A 330 2.31 10.95 -10.18
N GLN A 331 1.26 11.73 -10.48
CA GLN A 331 0.28 11.42 -11.54
C GLN A 331 0.56 12.12 -12.88
N GLY A 332 1.58 12.98 -12.95
CA GLY A 332 1.90 13.76 -14.15
C GLY A 332 0.79 14.77 -14.49
N ILE A 333 0.24 15.45 -13.47
CA ILE A 333 -0.85 16.42 -13.63
C ILE A 333 -0.27 17.77 -14.07
N GLN A 334 -0.77 18.29 -15.19
CA GLN A 334 -0.40 19.61 -15.70
C GLN A 334 -1.37 20.67 -15.16
N SER A 335 -0.96 21.37 -14.10
CA SER A 335 -1.75 22.40 -13.43
C SER A 335 -0.84 23.41 -12.74
N ASP A 336 -1.26 24.66 -12.68
CA ASP A 336 -0.63 25.71 -11.87
C ASP A 336 -0.89 25.49 -10.37
N THR A 337 -1.96 24.76 -10.03
CA THR A 337 -2.23 24.32 -8.66
C THR A 337 -1.46 23.05 -8.35
N THR A 338 -0.71 23.04 -7.25
CA THR A 338 -0.05 21.83 -6.73
C THR A 338 -1.04 21.08 -5.85
N PHE A 339 -1.40 19.86 -6.25
CA PHE A 339 -2.22 18.95 -5.46
C PHE A 339 -1.33 18.07 -4.60
N CYS A 340 -1.66 18.00 -3.32
CA CYS A 340 -0.96 17.19 -2.34
C CYS A 340 -1.91 16.20 -1.69
N VAL A 341 -1.42 15.00 -1.41
CA VAL A 341 -2.06 14.04 -0.51
C VAL A 341 -1.11 13.80 0.64
N SER A 342 -1.52 14.17 1.87
CA SER A 342 -0.68 14.04 3.06
C SER A 342 -1.23 12.99 4.02
N LEU A 343 -0.34 12.19 4.58
CA LEU A 343 -0.61 11.19 5.61
C LEU A 343 -0.17 11.72 6.97
N ASN A 344 -1.06 11.62 7.96
CA ASN A 344 -0.81 11.86 9.38
C ASN A 344 -0.29 13.28 9.71
N GLN A 345 -0.71 14.28 8.93
CA GLN A 345 -0.30 15.68 9.08
C GLN A 345 -1.47 16.69 9.03
N SER A 346 -2.72 16.23 9.22
CA SER A 346 -3.91 17.07 9.03
C SER A 346 -3.94 18.35 9.85
N ALA A 347 -3.37 18.32 11.07
CA ALA A 347 -3.29 19.49 11.95
C ALA A 347 -2.36 20.61 11.42
N GLN A 348 -1.46 20.29 10.48
CA GLN A 348 -0.51 21.24 9.91
C GLN A 348 -1.03 21.89 8.63
N ILE A 349 -2.09 21.34 8.04
CA ILE A 349 -2.68 21.81 6.78
C ILE A 349 -3.62 22.99 7.06
N GLU A 350 -3.47 24.05 6.26
CA GLU A 350 -4.37 25.20 6.32
C GLU A 350 -5.81 24.75 5.95
N PRO A 351 -6.81 24.96 6.83
CA PRO A 351 -8.18 24.46 6.62
C PRO A 351 -8.82 24.89 5.29
N SER A 352 -8.52 26.10 4.81
CA SER A 352 -9.05 26.64 3.56
C SER A 352 -8.49 25.96 2.30
N LYS A 353 -7.38 25.20 2.44
CA LYS A 353 -6.73 24.47 1.35
C LYS A 353 -7.08 22.99 1.29
N ILE A 354 -7.89 22.50 2.23
CA ILE A 354 -8.34 21.12 2.28
C ILE A 354 -9.44 20.89 1.24
N LEU A 355 -9.26 19.88 0.42
CA LEU A 355 -10.21 19.44 -0.60
C LEU A 355 -10.97 18.18 -0.20
N GLY A 356 -10.37 17.33 0.65
CA GLY A 356 -11.01 16.12 1.15
C GLY A 356 -10.23 15.50 2.30
N ARG A 357 -10.95 14.72 3.17
CA ARG A 357 -10.37 13.96 4.28
C ARG A 357 -10.81 12.52 4.18
N TYR A 358 -9.89 11.60 4.40
CA TYR A 358 -10.09 10.16 4.28
C TYR A 358 -9.36 9.46 5.42
N SER A 359 -9.75 8.22 5.70
CA SER A 359 -9.03 7.32 6.60
C SER A 359 -8.75 6.01 5.87
N TYR A 360 -7.49 5.61 5.82
CA TYR A 360 -7.07 4.34 5.23
C TYR A 360 -6.25 3.55 6.21
N SER A 361 -6.60 2.27 6.41
CA SER A 361 -5.85 1.38 7.28
C SER A 361 -4.83 0.59 6.49
N HIS A 362 -3.58 0.57 6.96
CA HIS A 362 -2.48 -0.17 6.33
C HIS A 362 -2.01 -1.33 7.20
N PRO A 363 -1.65 -2.49 6.59
CA PRO A 363 -1.14 -3.62 7.34
C PRO A 363 0.20 -3.30 7.99
N GLN A 364 0.39 -3.77 9.21
CA GLN A 364 1.61 -3.62 9.99
C GLN A 364 2.39 -4.93 9.98
N TYR A 365 3.67 -4.86 9.59
CA TYR A 365 4.49 -6.05 9.40
C TYR A 365 5.42 -6.29 10.59
N SER A 366 5.42 -7.54 11.06
CA SER A 366 6.26 -8.06 12.14
C SER A 366 6.75 -9.46 11.77
N LEU A 367 7.62 -10.04 12.56
CA LEU A 367 8.04 -11.44 12.39
C LEU A 367 6.84 -12.40 12.42
N ASP A 368 5.87 -12.14 13.32
CA ASP A 368 4.66 -12.97 13.44
C ASP A 368 3.79 -12.85 12.18
N SER A 369 3.60 -11.65 11.65
CA SER A 369 2.78 -11.44 10.45
C SER A 369 3.40 -12.09 9.21
N VAL A 370 4.73 -12.01 9.05
CA VAL A 370 5.45 -12.68 7.96
C VAL A 370 5.34 -14.21 8.08
N GLY A 371 5.41 -14.74 9.31
CA GLY A 371 5.15 -16.16 9.59
C GLY A 371 3.71 -16.55 9.22
N ALA A 372 2.72 -15.74 9.57
CA ALA A 372 1.31 -15.98 9.27
C ALA A 372 1.02 -15.98 7.75
N GLN A 373 1.67 -15.09 6.98
CA GLN A 373 1.52 -15.04 5.53
C GLN A 373 1.85 -16.36 4.83
N SER A 374 2.86 -17.09 5.32
CA SER A 374 3.27 -18.39 4.75
C SER A 374 2.20 -19.49 4.92
N ARG A 375 1.23 -19.26 5.81
CA ARG A 375 0.16 -20.20 6.15
C ARG A 375 -1.17 -19.88 5.48
N HIS A 376 -1.18 -19.02 4.46
CA HIS A 376 -2.40 -18.60 3.75
C HIS A 376 -3.24 -19.79 3.27
N GLU A 377 -2.62 -20.81 2.66
CA GLU A 377 -3.31 -21.98 2.13
C GLU A 377 -4.11 -22.77 3.19
N GLU A 378 -3.73 -22.68 4.47
CA GLU A 378 -4.45 -23.34 5.55
C GLU A 378 -5.87 -22.76 5.78
N LEU A 379 -6.10 -21.53 5.30
CA LEU A 379 -7.37 -20.81 5.42
C LEU A 379 -8.22 -20.81 4.14
N LEU A 380 -7.79 -21.51 3.07
CA LEU A 380 -8.52 -21.56 1.81
C LEU A 380 -9.36 -22.84 1.71
N GLY A 381 -10.68 -22.72 1.92
CA GLY A 381 -11.65 -23.81 1.81
C GLY A 381 -12.27 -24.34 3.11
N PRO A 382 -11.52 -24.45 4.24
CA PRO A 382 -12.12 -24.90 5.50
C PRO A 382 -13.33 -24.04 5.90
N ASN A 383 -14.34 -24.69 6.48
CA ASN A 383 -15.57 -24.02 6.92
C ASN A 383 -16.23 -23.15 5.83
N HIS A 384 -16.16 -23.56 4.56
CA HIS A 384 -16.72 -22.82 3.42
C HIS A 384 -16.15 -21.41 3.23
N SER A 385 -14.99 -21.11 3.80
CA SER A 385 -14.40 -19.77 3.86
C SER A 385 -13.11 -19.68 3.07
N TYR A 386 -12.89 -18.52 2.47
CA TYR A 386 -11.68 -18.16 1.73
C TYR A 386 -11.30 -16.74 2.11
N PHE A 387 -10.00 -16.45 2.18
CA PHE A 387 -9.49 -15.14 2.58
C PHE A 387 -8.52 -14.61 1.53
N CYS A 388 -8.77 -13.41 1.03
CA CYS A 388 -7.87 -12.71 0.13
C CYS A 388 -7.68 -11.25 0.57
N GLY A 389 -6.56 -10.66 0.17
CA GLY A 389 -6.19 -9.30 0.54
C GLY A 389 -4.71 -9.06 0.27
N ALA A 390 -4.32 -7.81 0.13
CA ALA A 390 -2.93 -7.43 -0.10
C ALA A 390 -2.01 -7.80 1.07
N TYR A 391 -2.56 -7.95 2.27
CA TYR A 391 -1.83 -8.32 3.50
C TYR A 391 -1.20 -9.71 3.47
N TRP A 392 -1.56 -10.56 2.51
CA TRP A 392 -0.92 -11.87 2.34
C TRP A 392 0.48 -11.82 1.72
N ALA A 393 0.97 -10.61 1.37
CA ALA A 393 2.35 -10.37 0.96
C ALA A 393 2.79 -8.95 1.39
N ASN A 394 3.17 -8.06 0.46
CA ASN A 394 3.78 -6.77 0.81
C ASN A 394 2.78 -5.63 1.08
N GLY A 395 1.49 -5.85 0.84
CA GLY A 395 0.42 -4.87 1.07
C GLY A 395 0.05 -4.03 -0.16
N PHE A 396 0.45 -4.43 -1.36
CA PHE A 396 0.23 -3.67 -2.59
C PHE A 396 -0.83 -4.30 -3.50
N HIS A 397 -1.24 -3.57 -4.55
CA HIS A 397 -2.29 -4.02 -5.48
C HIS A 397 -1.99 -5.36 -6.14
N GLU A 398 -0.75 -5.60 -6.55
CA GLU A 398 -0.33 -6.90 -7.09
C GLU A 398 -0.62 -8.03 -6.09
N ASP A 399 -0.29 -7.81 -4.82
CA ASP A 399 -0.50 -8.81 -3.78
C ASP A 399 -1.99 -9.11 -3.58
N GLY A 400 -2.83 -8.08 -3.70
CA GLY A 400 -4.28 -8.21 -3.71
C GLY A 400 -4.78 -9.07 -4.87
N VAL A 401 -4.29 -8.84 -6.08
CA VAL A 401 -4.61 -9.66 -7.27
C VAL A 401 -4.11 -11.08 -7.07
N VAL A 402 -2.86 -11.27 -6.67
CA VAL A 402 -2.26 -12.61 -6.46
C VAL A 402 -3.05 -13.42 -5.42
N SER A 403 -3.47 -12.79 -4.31
CA SER A 403 -4.26 -13.47 -3.29
C SER A 403 -5.65 -13.87 -3.80
N ALA A 404 -6.28 -13.04 -4.63
CA ALA A 404 -7.54 -13.38 -5.31
C ALA A 404 -7.37 -14.54 -6.31
N LEU A 405 -6.26 -14.58 -7.04
CA LEU A 405 -5.92 -15.70 -7.93
C LEU A 405 -5.72 -17.00 -7.16
N ARG A 406 -5.16 -16.97 -5.94
CA ARG A 406 -5.08 -18.17 -5.09
C ARG A 406 -6.46 -18.67 -4.73
N VAL A 407 -7.38 -17.79 -4.31
CA VAL A 407 -8.78 -18.16 -4.06
C VAL A 407 -9.43 -18.73 -5.31
N ALA A 408 -9.29 -18.07 -6.47
CA ALA A 408 -9.94 -18.48 -7.72
C ALA A 408 -9.51 -19.89 -8.18
N ARG A 409 -8.26 -20.30 -7.92
CA ARG A 409 -7.77 -21.67 -8.23
C ARG A 409 -8.55 -22.78 -7.53
N HIS A 410 -9.08 -22.53 -6.33
CA HIS A 410 -9.95 -23.49 -5.62
C HIS A 410 -11.32 -23.67 -6.28
N PHE A 411 -11.63 -22.82 -7.27
CA PHE A 411 -12.84 -22.86 -8.09
C PHE A 411 -12.55 -23.16 -9.56
N ASP A 412 -11.35 -23.64 -9.89
CA ASP A 412 -10.87 -23.90 -11.25
C ASP A 412 -10.98 -22.67 -12.18
N GLU A 413 -10.69 -21.47 -11.63
CA GLU A 413 -10.66 -20.20 -12.35
C GLU A 413 -9.25 -19.57 -12.35
N ALA A 414 -8.92 -18.87 -13.44
CA ALA A 414 -7.66 -18.19 -13.65
C ALA A 414 -7.84 -16.89 -14.45
N LEU A 415 -6.86 -15.97 -14.32
CA LEU A 415 -6.82 -14.70 -15.06
C LEU A 415 -6.42 -14.92 -16.52
#